data_24642f7eacde78f4c7f41ce0b8bd2426
#
_entry.id   24642f7eacde78f4c7f41ce0b8bd2426
#
_cell.length_a   1.000
_cell.length_b   1.000
_cell.length_c   1.000
_cell.angle_alpha   90.00
_cell.angle_beta   90.00
_cell.angle_gamma   90.00
#
_symmetry.space_group_name_H-M   'P 1'
#
loop_
_entity.id
_entity.type
_entity.pdbx_description
1 polymer ?
#
loop_
_entity_poly.entity_id
_entity_poly.type
_entity_poly.pdbx_seq_one_letter_code
_entity_poly.pdbx_strand_id
1 'polypeptide(L)'
;MLEKIKKIQGICHNDFDDMINTWILSAKLDLISVGIVNTLVNNPDSLVETAIITYVLSFLDVVNSELYANSYAIQKDTLRHLQSYVTGIDVPSVTPPNVEA
;
A
#
# COMPACT_ATOMS: atom_id res chain seq x y z
N MET A 1 1.25 -10.00 -7.13
CA MET A 1 0.40 -9.48 -6.04
C MET A 1 -1.00 -10.09 -6.06
N LEU A 2 -1.57 -10.29 -7.24
CA LEU A 2 -2.88 -10.91 -7.38
C LEU A 2 -2.94 -12.29 -6.70
N GLU A 3 -1.96 -13.14 -6.95
CA GLU A 3 -1.96 -14.50 -6.40
C GLU A 3 -1.87 -14.50 -4.87
N LYS A 4 -1.10 -13.57 -4.33
CA LYS A 4 -0.96 -13.45 -2.89
C LYS A 4 -2.28 -13.06 -2.23
N ILE A 5 -3.01 -12.12 -2.82
CA ILE A 5 -4.32 -11.69 -2.33
C ILE A 5 -5.31 -12.86 -2.39
N LYS A 6 -5.33 -13.57 -3.51
CA LYS A 6 -6.22 -14.71 -3.68
C LYS A 6 -5.94 -15.79 -2.63
N LYS A 7 -4.66 -16.02 -2.35
CA LYS A 7 -4.26 -17.01 -1.36
C LYS A 7 -4.72 -16.60 0.05
N ILE A 8 -4.57 -15.32 0.40
CA ILE A 8 -5.00 -14.82 1.71
C ILE A 8 -6.50 -15.04 1.90
N GLN A 9 -7.30 -14.80 0.85
CA GLN A 9 -8.76 -14.89 0.91
C GLN A 9 -9.30 -16.28 0.57
N GLY A 10 -8.42 -17.23 0.24
CA GLY A 10 -8.86 -18.57 -0.12
C GLY A 10 -9.59 -18.64 -1.44
N ILE A 11 -9.30 -17.76 -2.38
CA ILE A 11 -9.95 -17.73 -3.69
C ILE A 11 -9.20 -18.65 -4.65
N CYS A 12 -9.90 -19.62 -5.20
CA CYS A 12 -9.31 -20.62 -6.11
C CYS A 12 -9.69 -20.45 -7.57
N HIS A 13 -10.62 -19.53 -7.86
CA HIS A 13 -11.10 -19.28 -9.22
C HIS A 13 -10.66 -17.90 -9.70
N ASN A 14 -10.94 -17.62 -10.98
CA ASN A 14 -10.46 -16.38 -11.61
C ASN A 14 -11.56 -15.34 -11.84
N ASP A 15 -12.74 -15.55 -11.24
CA ASP A 15 -13.89 -14.68 -11.48
C ASP A 15 -13.70 -13.26 -11.00
N PHE A 16 -12.86 -13.06 -9.97
CA PHE A 16 -12.61 -11.75 -9.40
C PHE A 16 -11.27 -11.15 -9.81
N ASP A 17 -10.51 -11.80 -10.70
CA ASP A 17 -9.18 -11.36 -11.05
C ASP A 17 -9.15 -9.93 -11.60
N ASP A 18 -10.06 -9.61 -12.52
CA ASP A 18 -10.11 -8.26 -13.11
C ASP A 18 -10.45 -7.22 -12.06
N MET A 19 -11.38 -7.54 -11.17
CA MET A 19 -11.79 -6.62 -10.12
C MET A 19 -10.66 -6.40 -9.11
N ILE A 20 -9.98 -7.48 -8.72
CA ILE A 20 -8.84 -7.39 -7.81
C ILE A 20 -7.72 -6.54 -8.43
N ASN A 21 -7.42 -6.75 -9.71
CA ASN A 21 -6.41 -5.96 -10.41
C ASN A 21 -6.80 -4.49 -10.48
N THR A 22 -8.08 -4.20 -10.66
CA THR A 22 -8.58 -2.83 -10.64
C THR A 22 -8.36 -2.18 -9.26
N TRP A 23 -8.64 -2.90 -8.19
CA TRP A 23 -8.40 -2.40 -6.84
C TRP A 23 -6.91 -2.21 -6.56
N ILE A 24 -6.06 -3.11 -7.07
CA ILE A 24 -4.60 -2.94 -6.94
C ILE A 24 -4.16 -1.63 -7.61
N LEU A 25 -4.66 -1.37 -8.80
CA LEU A 25 -4.34 -0.13 -9.52
C LEU A 25 -4.86 1.09 -8.76
N SER A 26 -6.06 1.03 -8.22
CA SER A 26 -6.63 2.11 -7.41
C SER A 26 -5.79 2.39 -6.18
N ALA A 27 -5.29 1.34 -5.50
CA ALA A 27 -4.42 1.49 -4.35
C ALA A 27 -3.13 2.20 -4.73
N LYS A 28 -2.54 1.81 -5.87
CA LYS A 28 -1.31 2.45 -6.36
C LYS A 28 -1.53 3.94 -6.63
N LEU A 29 -2.64 4.28 -7.27
CA LEU A 29 -2.96 5.67 -7.55
C LEU A 29 -3.21 6.47 -6.27
N ASP A 30 -3.86 5.85 -5.29
CA ASP A 30 -4.10 6.51 -4.01
C ASP A 30 -2.79 6.81 -3.28
N LEU A 31 -1.83 5.87 -3.30
CA LEU A 31 -0.53 6.09 -2.68
C LEU A 31 0.25 7.18 -3.40
N ILE A 32 0.20 7.22 -4.71
CA ILE A 32 0.84 8.29 -5.49
C ILE A 32 0.21 9.63 -5.13
N SER A 33 -1.09 9.68 -4.93
CA SER A 33 -1.80 10.93 -4.62
C SER A 33 -1.37 11.54 -3.30
N VAL A 34 -0.85 10.76 -2.37
CA VAL A 34 -0.34 11.29 -1.10
C VAL A 34 1.18 11.49 -1.11
N GLY A 35 1.81 11.34 -2.27
CA GLY A 35 3.22 11.67 -2.43
C GLY A 35 4.19 10.50 -2.48
N ILE A 36 3.71 9.26 -2.42
CA ILE A 36 4.61 8.10 -2.53
C ILE A 36 5.15 8.03 -3.96
N VAL A 37 6.47 7.88 -4.11
CA VAL A 37 7.09 7.95 -5.43
C VAL A 37 6.71 6.78 -6.32
N ASN A 38 6.61 7.04 -7.62
CA ASN A 38 6.16 6.05 -8.61
C ASN A 38 6.99 4.77 -8.61
N THR A 39 8.30 4.88 -8.45
CA THR A 39 9.16 3.71 -8.48
C THR A 39 8.84 2.73 -7.35
N LEU A 40 8.52 3.23 -6.17
CA LEU A 40 8.15 2.37 -5.04
C LEU A 40 6.75 1.81 -5.18
N VAL A 41 5.86 2.51 -5.87
CA VAL A 41 4.50 2.01 -6.11
C VAL A 41 4.51 0.93 -7.19
N ASN A 42 5.30 1.11 -8.24
CA ASN A 42 5.38 0.15 -9.35
C ASN A 42 6.27 -1.05 -9.04
N ASN A 43 7.24 -0.88 -8.14
CA ASN A 43 8.10 -1.97 -7.68
C ASN A 43 8.06 -1.96 -6.14
N PRO A 44 6.95 -2.39 -5.54
CA PRO A 44 6.74 -2.19 -4.11
C PRO A 44 7.65 -3.05 -3.26
N ASP A 45 8.18 -2.44 -2.21
CA ASP A 45 8.82 -3.19 -1.14
C ASP A 45 7.75 -3.78 -0.22
N SER A 46 8.17 -4.41 0.87
CA SER A 46 7.24 -5.10 1.77
C SER A 46 6.21 -4.14 2.37
N LEU A 47 6.59 -2.92 2.70
CA LEU A 47 5.68 -1.96 3.32
C LEU A 47 4.63 -1.46 2.33
N VAL A 48 5.06 -1.11 1.11
CA VAL A 48 4.14 -0.63 0.08
C VAL A 48 3.23 -1.77 -0.37
N GLU A 49 3.79 -2.97 -0.55
CA GLU A 49 2.99 -4.13 -0.95
C GLU A 49 1.91 -4.43 0.10
N THR A 50 2.28 -4.40 1.38
CA THR A 50 1.32 -4.63 2.47
C THR A 50 0.20 -3.60 2.44
N ALA A 51 0.52 -2.34 2.20
CA ALA A 51 -0.49 -1.29 2.11
C ALA A 51 -1.44 -1.54 0.93
N ILE A 52 -0.92 -1.91 -0.23
CA ILE A 52 -1.74 -2.21 -1.40
C ILE A 52 -2.68 -3.40 -1.12
N ILE A 53 -2.14 -4.45 -0.53
CA ILE A 53 -2.94 -5.64 -0.20
C ILE A 53 -4.04 -5.28 0.81
N THR A 54 -3.71 -4.50 1.83
CA THR A 54 -4.69 -4.08 2.84
C THR A 54 -5.82 -3.27 2.20
N TYR A 55 -5.48 -2.38 1.26
CA TYR A 55 -6.48 -1.62 0.52
C TYR A 55 -7.45 -2.55 -0.23
N VAL A 56 -6.90 -3.54 -0.95
CA VAL A 56 -7.72 -4.48 -1.72
C VAL A 56 -8.61 -5.29 -0.78
N LEU A 57 -8.07 -5.74 0.34
CA LEU A 57 -8.85 -6.52 1.31
C LEU A 57 -9.98 -5.72 1.93
N SER A 58 -9.85 -4.39 2.01
CA SER A 58 -10.94 -3.55 2.52
C SER A 58 -12.18 -3.59 1.63
N PHE A 59 -12.02 -3.96 0.36
CA PHE A 59 -13.13 -4.14 -0.56
C PHE A 59 -13.54 -5.61 -0.70
N LEU A 60 -12.56 -6.50 -0.65
CA LEU A 60 -12.78 -7.93 -0.94
C LEU A 60 -13.36 -8.66 0.26
N ASP A 61 -12.92 -8.33 1.45
CA ASP A 61 -13.37 -8.97 2.69
C ASP A 61 -14.43 -8.10 3.35
N VAL A 62 -15.70 -8.37 3.03
CA VAL A 62 -16.82 -7.54 3.48
C VAL A 62 -16.95 -7.54 4.99
N VAL A 63 -16.69 -8.68 5.64
CA VAL A 63 -16.83 -8.81 7.09
C VAL A 63 -15.83 -7.93 7.84
N ASN A 64 -14.61 -7.86 7.33
CA ASN A 64 -13.52 -7.12 7.98
C ASN A 64 -13.17 -5.83 7.25
N SER A 65 -14.07 -5.32 6.39
CA SER A 65 -13.73 -4.19 5.52
C SER A 65 -13.35 -2.94 6.29
N GLU A 66 -14.04 -2.64 7.39
CA GLU A 66 -13.73 -1.46 8.19
C GLU A 66 -12.38 -1.60 8.87
N LEU A 67 -12.07 -2.78 9.38
CA LEU A 67 -10.77 -3.06 9.98
C LEU A 67 -9.64 -2.84 8.98
N TYR A 68 -9.79 -3.38 7.77
CA TYR A 68 -8.77 -3.21 6.74
C TYR A 68 -8.68 -1.77 6.25
N ALA A 69 -9.80 -1.07 6.13
CA ALA A 69 -9.80 0.33 5.74
C ALA A 69 -9.05 1.20 6.76
N ASN A 70 -9.29 0.95 8.04
CA ASN A 70 -8.59 1.67 9.12
C ASN A 70 -7.11 1.35 9.13
N SER A 71 -6.75 0.08 8.94
CA SER A 71 -5.35 -0.35 8.87
C SER A 71 -4.64 0.30 7.68
N TYR A 72 -5.30 0.36 6.53
CA TYR A 72 -4.73 1.00 5.34
C TYR A 72 -4.48 2.48 5.58
N ALA A 73 -5.43 3.17 6.22
CA ALA A 73 -5.27 4.59 6.51
C ALA A 73 -4.02 4.84 7.37
N ILE A 74 -3.79 4.00 8.36
CA ILE A 74 -2.61 4.10 9.22
C ILE A 74 -1.34 3.80 8.43
N GLN A 75 -1.35 2.75 7.62
CA GLN A 75 -0.20 2.37 6.80
C GLN A 75 0.15 3.48 5.81
N LYS A 76 -0.84 4.04 5.15
CA LYS A 76 -0.66 5.14 4.20
C LYS A 76 -0.06 6.36 4.89
N ASP A 77 -0.57 6.70 6.07
CA ASP A 77 -0.05 7.83 6.82
C ASP A 77 1.39 7.62 7.23
N THR A 78 1.73 6.40 7.66
CA THR A 78 3.12 6.05 8.00
C THR A 78 4.03 6.21 6.79
N LEU A 79 3.62 5.68 5.63
CA LEU A 79 4.44 5.73 4.42
C LEU A 79 4.71 7.17 3.97
N ARG A 80 3.70 8.02 4.01
CA ARG A 80 3.88 9.39 3.54
C ARG A 80 4.77 10.23 4.46
N HIS A 81 5.02 9.75 5.69
CA HIS A 81 5.94 10.42 6.63
C HIS A 81 7.36 9.88 6.53
N LEU A 82 7.60 8.82 5.75
CA LEU A 82 8.94 8.30 5.53
C LEU A 82 9.59 9.02 4.35
N GLN A 83 10.68 9.72 4.63
CA GLN A 83 11.34 10.59 3.65
C GLN A 83 11.69 9.86 2.36
N SER A 84 12.29 8.68 2.46
CA SER A 84 12.71 7.93 1.28
C SER A 84 11.53 7.49 0.41
N TYR A 85 10.34 7.38 0.98
CA TYR A 85 9.14 6.95 0.24
C TYR A 85 8.48 8.08 -0.53
N VAL A 86 8.70 9.33 -0.11
CA VAL A 86 8.10 10.47 -0.79
C VAL A 86 9.09 11.20 -1.68
N THR A 87 10.39 11.04 -1.46
CA THR A 87 11.42 11.68 -2.30
C THR A 87 12.10 10.71 -3.25
N GLY A 88 12.02 9.40 -2.95
CA GLY A 88 12.72 8.38 -3.71
C GLY A 88 14.21 8.36 -3.46
N ILE A 89 14.70 9.11 -2.47
CA ILE A 89 16.10 9.19 -2.12
C ILE A 89 16.30 8.52 -0.77
N ASP A 90 17.31 7.67 -0.70
CA ASP A 90 17.68 7.01 0.56
C ASP A 90 18.39 8.04 1.44
N VAL A 91 17.66 8.57 2.43
CA VAL A 91 18.16 9.65 3.28
C VAL A 91 18.90 9.06 4.47
N PRO A 92 20.13 9.52 4.74
CA PRO A 92 20.81 9.11 5.97
C PRO A 92 20.01 9.52 7.18
N SER A 93 20.03 8.70 8.18
CA SER A 93 19.19 8.94 9.34
C SER A 93 19.59 10.11 10.18
N VAL A 94 20.26 11.01 9.75
CA VAL A 94 20.63 12.17 10.41
C VAL A 94 19.79 13.24 10.59
N THR A 95 19.56 13.27 10.75
CA THR A 95 19.12 13.94 10.74
C THR A 95 18.53 14.60 11.18
N PRO A 96 18.48 14.94 11.47
CA PRO A 96 17.86 15.62 11.79
C PRO A 96 17.65 16.31 12.21
N PRO A 97 17.63 16.44 12.30
CA PRO A 97 17.32 17.09 12.73
C PRO A 97 16.98 17.81 13.03
N ASN A 98 17.22 17.82 13.01
CA ASN A 98 17.04 18.13 13.16
C ASN A 98 16.58 18.59 13.49
N VAL A 99 16.70 18.65 13.58
CA VAL A 99 16.53 18.71 13.75
C VAL A 99 16.14 19.16 14.01
N GLU A 100 16.29 19.30 14.04
CA GLU A 100 16.18 19.33 14.06
C GLU A 100 16.09 19.48 14.24
N ALA A 101 16.30 19.62 14.41
CA ALA A 101 16.54 19.66 14.43
C ALA A 101 16.39 19.89 14.47
#